data_289e28365c25601682e09ae694a753a5
#
_entry.id   289e28365c25601682e09ae694a753a5
#
_cell.length_a   1.000
_cell.length_b   1.000
_cell.length_c   1.000
_cell.angle_alpha   90.00
_cell.angle_beta   90.00
_cell.angle_gamma   90.00
#
_symmetry.space_group_name_H-M   'P 1'
#
loop_
_entity.id
_entity.type
_entity.pdbx_description
1 polymer ?
#
loop_
_entity_poly.entity_id
_entity_poly.type
_entity_poly.pdbx_seq_one_letter_code
_entity_poly.pdbx_strand_id
1 'polypeptide(L)'
;MRRTSQHVEINTITHTNKDSRGQVWEWKFKDGRQVTLFTRKQGVHFAHHYHTGSDPSKNPERFFLVSGRVKVTWWESNNKKHTRNVRPGSEIIIPARVPHCFDALEDCTFLEYRTTHFDPKHSDVLPLTKHPS
;
A
#
# COMPACT_ATOMS: atom_id res chain seq x y z
N MET A 1 29.55 -24.06 17.90
CA MET A 1 28.12 -23.87 17.77
C MET A 1 27.74 -22.47 18.25
N ARG A 2 27.04 -21.71 17.44
CA ARG A 2 26.63 -20.36 17.77
C ARG A 2 25.41 -20.39 18.68
N ARG A 3 25.48 -19.75 19.83
CA ARG A 3 24.32 -19.60 20.70
C ARG A 3 23.32 -18.60 20.10
N THR A 4 22.05 -19.00 20.07
CA THR A 4 20.97 -18.07 19.78
C THR A 4 20.80 -17.13 20.99
N SER A 5 20.66 -15.85 20.73
CA SER A 5 20.37 -14.89 21.80
C SER A 5 19.08 -15.28 22.51
N GLN A 6 19.08 -15.28 23.84
CA GLN A 6 17.91 -15.53 24.67
C GLN A 6 17.26 -14.23 25.15
N HIS A 7 17.75 -13.08 24.70
CA HIS A 7 17.21 -11.78 25.06
C HIS A 7 16.07 -11.37 24.15
N VAL A 8 15.03 -10.84 24.73
CA VAL A 8 13.96 -10.16 23.99
C VAL A 8 14.50 -8.81 23.51
N GLU A 9 14.33 -8.54 22.23
CA GLU A 9 14.62 -7.24 21.66
C GLU A 9 13.31 -6.49 21.40
N ILE A 10 13.28 -5.22 21.80
CA ILE A 10 12.13 -4.35 21.56
C ILE A 10 12.66 -3.11 20.88
N ASN A 11 12.23 -2.92 19.62
CA ASN A 11 12.68 -1.82 18.79
C ASN A 11 11.49 -0.92 18.44
N THR A 12 11.68 0.38 18.51
CA THR A 12 10.68 1.34 18.04
C THR A 12 10.90 1.60 16.56
N ILE A 13 9.85 1.42 15.78
CA ILE A 13 9.86 1.78 14.36
C ILE A 13 9.24 3.16 14.25
N THR A 14 10.07 4.14 13.87
CA THR A 14 9.61 5.51 13.71
C THR A 14 8.86 5.64 12.39
N HIS A 15 7.76 6.41 12.38
CA HIS A 15 7.04 6.70 11.14
C HIS A 15 7.96 7.41 10.13
N THR A 16 7.85 7.02 8.87
CA THR A 16 8.63 7.62 7.78
C THR A 16 7.95 8.84 7.19
N ASN A 17 6.64 8.96 7.38
CA ASN A 17 5.87 10.12 6.98
C ASN A 17 4.68 10.31 7.91
N LYS A 18 4.36 11.57 8.20
CA LYS A 18 3.17 11.98 8.95
C LYS A 18 2.69 13.32 8.40
N ASP A 19 1.46 13.36 7.91
CA ASP A 19 0.84 14.56 7.39
C ASP A 19 -0.66 14.59 7.68
N SER A 20 -1.40 15.52 7.08
CA SER A 20 -2.84 15.64 7.30
C SER A 20 -3.66 14.45 6.81
N ARG A 21 -3.10 13.61 5.94
CA ARG A 21 -3.77 12.41 5.41
C ARG A 21 -3.67 11.22 6.35
N GLY A 22 -2.59 11.13 7.15
CA GLY A 22 -2.31 10.01 8.04
C GLY A 22 -0.83 9.81 8.26
N GLN A 23 -0.45 8.58 8.58
CA GLN A 23 0.93 8.23 8.93
C GLN A 23 1.36 6.99 8.17
N VAL A 24 2.68 6.84 7.98
CA VAL A 24 3.29 5.70 7.29
C VAL A 24 4.45 5.19 8.12
N TRP A 25 4.49 3.87 8.34
CA TRP A 25 5.62 3.16 8.95
C TRP A 25 6.11 2.10 7.98
N GLU A 26 7.43 1.99 7.80
CA GLU A 26 8.06 0.95 7.00
C GLU A 26 8.76 -0.04 7.92
N TRP A 27 8.23 -1.25 8.01
CA TRP A 27 8.80 -2.33 8.81
C TRP A 27 9.61 -3.24 7.87
N LYS A 28 10.94 -3.05 7.90
CA LYS A 28 11.87 -3.74 7.03
C LYS A 28 12.44 -4.97 7.72
N PHE A 29 12.41 -6.10 7.03
CA PHE A 29 12.95 -7.35 7.52
C PHE A 29 14.35 -7.58 6.95
N LYS A 30 15.20 -8.32 7.70
CA LYS A 30 16.57 -8.63 7.28
C LYS A 30 16.63 -9.46 6.00
N ASP A 31 15.58 -10.24 5.70
CA ASP A 31 15.50 -11.04 4.48
C ASP A 31 15.11 -10.24 3.22
N GLY A 32 14.98 -8.93 3.35
CA GLY A 32 14.69 -8.02 2.25
C GLY A 32 13.21 -7.69 2.07
N ARG A 33 12.30 -8.40 2.73
CA ARG A 33 10.87 -8.11 2.67
C ARG A 33 10.53 -6.88 3.51
N GLN A 34 9.37 -6.30 3.25
CA GLN A 34 8.87 -5.13 3.96
C GLN A 34 7.36 -5.21 4.14
N VAL A 35 6.90 -4.76 5.30
CA VAL A 35 5.50 -4.45 5.53
C VAL A 35 5.41 -2.95 5.78
N THR A 36 4.62 -2.26 4.98
CA THR A 36 4.31 -0.86 5.19
C THR A 36 2.95 -0.78 5.87
N LEU A 37 2.93 -0.20 7.07
CA LEU A 37 1.69 0.11 7.77
C LEU A 37 1.37 1.57 7.51
N PHE A 38 0.14 1.87 7.09
CA PHE A 38 -0.25 3.26 6.91
C PHE A 38 -1.71 3.47 7.28
N THR A 39 -1.98 4.70 7.74
CA THR A 39 -3.33 5.15 8.05
C THR A 39 -3.75 6.25 7.09
N ARG A 40 -5.05 6.34 6.85
CA ARG A 40 -5.65 7.43 6.08
C ARG A 40 -6.93 7.88 6.76
N LYS A 41 -7.09 9.20 6.88
CA LYS A 41 -8.28 9.78 7.49
C LYS A 41 -9.47 9.73 6.56
N GLN A 42 -10.67 9.68 7.13
CA GLN A 42 -11.92 9.77 6.38
C GLN A 42 -11.89 10.94 5.40
N GLY A 43 -12.33 10.71 4.18
CA GLY A 43 -12.39 11.71 3.13
C GLY A 43 -11.10 11.84 2.31
N VAL A 44 -10.02 11.19 2.70
CA VAL A 44 -8.76 11.25 1.95
C VAL A 44 -8.85 10.38 0.69
N HIS A 45 -8.48 10.98 -0.44
CA HIS A 45 -8.31 10.32 -1.74
C HIS A 45 -6.82 10.07 -1.92
N PHE A 46 -6.43 8.84 -2.23
CA PHE A 46 -5.02 8.44 -2.28
C PHE A 46 -4.74 7.35 -3.29
N ALA A 47 -3.46 7.10 -3.53
CA ALA A 47 -2.98 6.07 -4.46
C ALA A 47 -3.59 6.21 -5.87
N HIS A 48 -3.70 7.44 -6.35
CA HIS A 48 -4.24 7.77 -7.66
C HIS A 48 -3.16 7.61 -8.72
N HIS A 49 -2.86 6.35 -9.08
CA HIS A 49 -1.74 6.00 -9.93
C HIS A 49 -1.88 4.60 -10.54
N TYR A 50 -0.87 4.20 -11.28
CA TYR A 50 -0.65 2.81 -11.68
C TYR A 50 0.85 2.51 -11.64
N HIS A 51 1.19 1.22 -11.60
CA HIS A 51 2.58 0.76 -11.64
C HIS A 51 2.89 0.17 -13.02
N THR A 52 4.08 0.47 -13.55
CA THR A 52 4.49 -0.03 -14.87
C THR A 52 4.81 -1.51 -14.87
N GLY A 53 5.14 -2.08 -13.71
CA GLY A 53 5.56 -3.47 -13.57
C GLY A 53 7.07 -3.64 -13.49
N SER A 54 7.86 -2.57 -13.61
CA SER A 54 9.31 -2.65 -13.50
C SER A 54 9.79 -2.88 -12.07
N ASP A 55 8.97 -2.57 -11.05
CA ASP A 55 9.22 -2.93 -9.67
C ASP A 55 8.48 -4.24 -9.35
N PRO A 56 9.17 -5.39 -9.24
CA PRO A 56 8.53 -6.66 -9.01
C PRO A 56 7.81 -6.75 -7.66
N SER A 57 8.17 -5.92 -6.69
CA SER A 57 7.51 -5.87 -5.38
C SER A 57 6.13 -5.20 -5.45
N LYS A 58 5.80 -4.55 -6.57
CA LYS A 58 4.51 -3.92 -6.86
C LYS A 58 3.75 -4.62 -7.99
N ASN A 59 4.13 -5.81 -8.35
CA ASN A 59 3.49 -6.58 -9.41
C ASN A 59 3.17 -8.00 -8.93
N PRO A 60 2.01 -8.20 -8.28
CA PRO A 60 0.98 -7.21 -7.95
C PRO A 60 1.28 -6.44 -6.65
N GLU A 61 0.59 -5.32 -6.45
CA GLU A 61 0.48 -4.71 -5.13
C GLU A 61 -0.45 -5.54 -4.26
N ARG A 62 -0.11 -5.66 -2.97
CA ARG A 62 -0.91 -6.42 -2.01
C ARG A 62 -1.16 -5.59 -0.77
N PHE A 63 -2.44 -5.35 -0.49
CA PHE A 63 -2.88 -4.62 0.69
C PHE A 63 -3.78 -5.50 1.54
N PHE A 64 -3.71 -5.31 2.85
CA PHE A 64 -4.66 -5.85 3.80
C PHE A 64 -5.31 -4.70 4.54
N LEU A 65 -6.63 -4.61 4.50
CA LEU A 65 -7.38 -3.60 5.24
C LEU A 65 -7.60 -4.08 6.67
N VAL A 66 -6.94 -3.43 7.62
CA VAL A 66 -6.99 -3.79 9.04
C VAL A 66 -8.26 -3.22 9.69
N SER A 67 -8.56 -1.95 9.42
CA SER A 67 -9.71 -1.25 10.02
C SER A 67 -10.24 -0.17 9.09
N GLY A 68 -11.49 0.22 9.32
CA GLY A 68 -12.18 1.22 8.51
C GLY A 68 -12.76 0.64 7.23
N ARG A 69 -13.26 1.51 6.35
CA ARG A 69 -13.78 1.13 5.03
C ARG A 69 -13.16 2.01 3.97
N VAL A 70 -12.92 1.41 2.81
CA VAL A 70 -12.33 2.11 1.66
C VAL A 70 -13.14 1.80 0.41
N LYS A 71 -13.28 2.80 -0.45
CA LYS A 71 -13.78 2.60 -1.81
C LYS A 71 -12.59 2.46 -2.73
N VAL A 72 -12.50 1.35 -3.45
CA VAL A 72 -11.48 1.09 -4.46
C VAL A 72 -12.10 1.33 -5.83
N THR A 73 -11.44 2.12 -6.65
CA THR A 73 -11.84 2.36 -8.04
C THR A 73 -10.69 1.93 -8.94
N TRP A 74 -10.99 1.21 -10.01
CA TRP A 74 -9.98 0.81 -11.00
C TRP A 74 -10.57 0.79 -12.40
N TRP A 75 -9.69 0.80 -13.39
CA TRP A 75 -10.06 0.83 -14.79
C TRP A 75 -9.39 -0.31 -15.55
N GLU A 76 -10.17 -1.02 -16.34
CA GLU A 76 -9.65 -2.02 -17.28
C GLU A 76 -9.06 -1.35 -18.53
N SER A 77 -8.35 -2.13 -19.34
CA SER A 77 -7.67 -1.65 -20.55
C SER A 77 -8.60 -0.98 -21.56
N ASN A 78 -9.89 -1.31 -21.55
CA ASN A 78 -10.92 -0.69 -22.38
C ASN A 78 -11.54 0.56 -21.73
N ASN A 79 -10.92 1.12 -20.69
CA ASN A 79 -11.41 2.23 -19.87
C ASN A 79 -12.71 1.92 -19.11
N LYS A 80 -13.09 0.67 -18.98
CA LYS A 80 -14.24 0.28 -18.15
C LYS A 80 -13.92 0.49 -16.68
N LYS A 81 -14.71 1.34 -16.04
CA LYS A 81 -14.55 1.71 -14.63
C LYS A 81 -15.25 0.70 -13.73
N HIS A 82 -14.55 0.30 -12.68
CA HIS A 82 -15.10 -0.52 -11.59
C HIS A 82 -14.92 0.20 -10.27
N THR A 83 -15.87 -0.01 -9.38
CA THR A 83 -15.84 0.55 -8.03
C THR A 83 -16.35 -0.50 -7.05
N ARG A 84 -15.66 -0.62 -5.90
CA ARG A 84 -16.08 -1.55 -4.85
C ARG A 84 -15.75 -0.97 -3.48
N ASN A 85 -16.71 -1.07 -2.55
CA ASN A 85 -16.45 -0.79 -1.14
C ASN A 85 -15.86 -2.03 -0.49
N VAL A 86 -14.80 -1.85 0.29
CA VAL A 86 -14.04 -2.93 0.91
C VAL A 86 -14.12 -2.79 2.42
N ARG A 87 -14.32 -3.93 3.10
CA ARG A 87 -14.44 -4.06 4.56
C ARG A 87 -13.13 -4.54 5.18
N PRO A 88 -12.92 -4.29 6.50
CA PRO A 88 -11.77 -4.84 7.21
C PRO A 88 -11.67 -6.36 7.07
N GLY A 89 -10.44 -6.86 7.06
CA GLY A 89 -10.15 -8.27 6.86
C GLY A 89 -10.04 -8.69 5.40
N SER A 90 -10.16 -7.73 4.47
CA SER A 90 -10.05 -8.00 3.03
C SER A 90 -8.62 -7.80 2.55
N GLU A 91 -8.20 -8.67 1.64
CA GLU A 91 -7.00 -8.47 0.83
C GLU A 91 -7.37 -7.78 -0.48
N ILE A 92 -6.57 -6.79 -0.87
CA ILE A 92 -6.71 -6.10 -2.15
C ILE A 92 -5.45 -6.38 -2.95
N ILE A 93 -5.61 -6.99 -4.12
CA ILE A 93 -4.50 -7.32 -5.03
C ILE A 93 -4.69 -6.52 -6.31
N ILE A 94 -3.69 -5.69 -6.64
CA ILE A 94 -3.74 -4.84 -7.82
C ILE A 94 -2.57 -5.21 -8.74
N PRO A 95 -2.85 -5.82 -9.90
CA PRO A 95 -1.81 -6.10 -10.89
C PRO A 95 -1.15 -4.81 -11.40
N ALA A 96 0.08 -4.94 -11.88
CA ALA A 96 0.74 -3.84 -12.59
C ALA A 96 -0.12 -3.36 -13.76
N ARG A 97 0.02 -2.10 -14.12
CA ARG A 97 -0.65 -1.43 -15.25
C ARG A 97 -2.16 -1.24 -15.08
N VAL A 98 -2.70 -1.55 -13.90
CA VAL A 98 -4.11 -1.26 -13.62
C VAL A 98 -4.21 0.10 -12.94
N PRO A 99 -4.75 1.12 -13.62
CA PRO A 99 -5.01 2.41 -13.00
C PRO A 99 -6.01 2.25 -11.86
N HIS A 100 -5.74 2.87 -10.72
CA HIS A 100 -6.59 2.72 -9.55
C HIS A 100 -6.49 3.94 -8.63
N CYS A 101 -7.44 4.04 -7.72
CA CYS A 101 -7.40 4.98 -6.62
C CYS A 101 -8.24 4.48 -5.46
N PHE A 102 -7.94 5.02 -4.29
CA PHE A 102 -8.65 4.71 -3.05
C PHE A 102 -9.29 5.97 -2.47
N ASP A 103 -10.49 5.79 -1.90
CA ASP A 103 -11.15 6.82 -1.09
C ASP A 103 -11.44 6.24 0.28
N ALA A 104 -10.91 6.88 1.32
CA ALA A 104 -11.18 6.49 2.70
C ALA A 104 -12.60 6.91 3.07
N LEU A 105 -13.50 5.95 3.24
CA LEU A 105 -14.89 6.19 3.65
C LEU A 105 -14.99 6.40 5.16
N GLU A 106 -14.02 5.86 5.89
CA GLU A 106 -13.80 6.02 7.33
C GLU A 106 -12.30 6.16 7.55
N ASP A 107 -11.89 6.56 8.74
CA ASP A 107 -10.48 6.42 9.12
C ASP A 107 -10.07 4.97 8.94
N CYS A 108 -9.02 4.72 8.18
CA CYS A 108 -8.60 3.35 7.85
C CYS A 108 -7.13 3.11 8.10
N THR A 109 -6.82 1.83 8.33
CA THR A 109 -5.46 1.33 8.53
C THR A 109 -5.22 0.18 7.57
N PHE A 110 -4.10 0.26 6.85
CA PHE A 110 -3.66 -0.74 5.88
C PHE A 110 -2.32 -1.33 6.24
N LEU A 111 -2.12 -2.57 5.82
CA LEU A 111 -0.80 -3.17 5.65
C LEU A 111 -0.56 -3.36 4.16
N GLU A 112 0.63 -2.99 3.69
CA GLU A 112 1.08 -3.29 2.34
C GLU A 112 2.29 -4.21 2.43
N TYR A 113 2.22 -5.37 1.78
CA TYR A 113 3.31 -6.35 1.74
C TYR A 113 4.18 -6.11 0.51
N ARG A 114 5.51 -6.09 0.73
CA ARG A 114 6.49 -5.98 -0.35
C ARG A 114 7.52 -7.08 -0.24
N THR A 115 7.91 -7.63 -1.38
CA THR A 115 8.97 -8.66 -1.46
C THR A 115 10.37 -8.06 -1.38
N THR A 116 10.50 -6.75 -1.60
CA THR A 116 11.76 -6.01 -1.48
C THR A 116 11.54 -4.70 -0.72
N HIS A 117 12.61 -4.15 -0.14
CA HIS A 117 12.54 -2.84 0.50
C HIS A 117 12.17 -1.77 -0.53
N PHE A 118 11.37 -0.79 -0.10
CA PHE A 118 11.03 0.35 -0.95
C PHE A 118 12.28 1.17 -1.25
N ASP A 119 12.51 1.45 -2.53
CA ASP A 119 13.55 2.34 -3.00
C ASP A 119 12.91 3.43 -3.86
N PRO A 120 12.82 4.68 -3.36
CA PRO A 120 12.21 5.76 -4.13
C PRO A 120 12.94 6.09 -5.43
N LYS A 121 14.22 5.70 -5.55
CA LYS A 121 15.00 5.90 -6.79
C LYS A 121 14.57 4.94 -7.90
N HIS A 122 13.93 3.82 -7.55
CA HIS A 122 13.51 2.79 -8.49
C HIS A 122 11.99 2.59 -8.48
N SER A 123 11.25 3.61 -8.04
CA SER A 123 9.79 3.57 -8.07
C SER A 123 9.29 3.53 -9.51
N ASP A 124 8.35 2.62 -9.79
CA ASP A 124 7.71 2.49 -11.08
C ASP A 124 6.30 3.10 -11.13
N VAL A 125 5.97 3.92 -10.13
CA VAL A 125 4.67 4.55 -10.03
C VAL A 125 4.52 5.69 -11.03
N LEU A 126 3.38 5.74 -11.73
CA LEU A 126 2.99 6.84 -12.60
C LEU A 126 1.66 7.41 -12.14
N PRO A 127 1.58 8.74 -11.92
CA PRO A 127 0.33 9.37 -11.49
C PRO A 127 -0.69 9.36 -12.62
N LEU A 128 -1.97 9.28 -12.25
CA LEU A 128 -3.06 9.50 -13.20
C LEU A 128 -3.26 11.01 -13.36
N THR A 129 -3.04 11.52 -14.57
CA THR A 129 -3.26 12.93 -14.91
C THR A 129 -4.71 13.20 -15.26
N LYS A 130 -5.45 12.16 -15.69
CA LYS A 130 -6.88 12.16 -15.95
C LYS A 130 -7.49 10.90 -15.40
N HIS A 131 -8.73 11.00 -14.89
CA HIS A 131 -9.53 9.82 -14.67
C HIS A 131 -10.02 9.32 -16.03
N PRO A 132 -9.77 8.06 -16.39
CA PRO A 132 -10.50 7.46 -17.49
C PRO A 132 -11.99 7.49 -17.15
N SER A 133 -12.82 7.97 -18.03
CA SER A 133 -14.26 8.05 -17.85
C SER A 133 -14.93 6.69 -18.00
#